data_993a79c07e5ca2ef08c1274cd250fa93
#
_entry.id   993a79c07e5ca2ef08c1274cd250fa93
#
_cell.length_a   1.000
_cell.length_b   1.000
_cell.length_c   1.000
_cell.angle_alpha   90.00
_cell.angle_beta   90.00
_cell.angle_gamma   90.00
#
_symmetry.space_group_name_H-M   'P 1'
#
loop_
_entity.id
_entity.type
_entity.pdbx_description
1 polymer ?
#
loop_
_entity_poly.entity_id
_entity_poly.type
_entity_poly.pdbx_seq_one_letter_code
_entity_poly.pdbx_strand_id
1 'polypeptide(L)'
;MTTITVLAGGIGGARFTRGLLQHLAATEPEAAVTVVVNTGDDMWLDGLRICPDLDTVMYTLGGGINEEQGWGRPEESRRTSAEIAAYGRGWSWFTLGDLDLATHIVRSDLLRSGSTLSEATEFLCRRWQPGARLLPMSDTPVETHARLAMDADEHRAGDLIHFEEWWVRYRASVPVTEFVQVGLESAVPAPGVLDAIRTADLVILPPSNPVVSVGTILAVPGIREALRSTPATVVGVSPIIAGAAVRGMADACLHTIGVATSAEAVGLHYGSRAGGGVLDAWLVDETDAGALPALAAAGIRSVAVPLWMRDSETTMRLAADALALGARSGG
;
A
#
# COMPACT_ATOMS: atom_id res chain seq x y z
N MET A 1 15.10 -12.78 17.70
CA MET A 1 13.78 -12.16 17.44
C MET A 1 13.78 -11.75 15.98
N THR A 2 12.93 -12.41 15.19
CA THR A 2 12.82 -12.14 13.75
C THR A 2 12.18 -10.77 13.54
N THR A 3 12.77 -9.96 12.67
CA THR A 3 12.29 -8.63 12.32
C THR A 3 11.84 -8.59 10.85
N ILE A 4 10.61 -8.19 10.62
CA ILE A 4 10.02 -8.17 9.28
C ILE A 4 9.54 -6.75 8.95
N THR A 5 9.91 -6.26 7.78
CA THR A 5 9.42 -4.98 7.26
C THR A 5 8.51 -5.22 6.06
N VAL A 6 7.31 -4.65 6.09
CA VAL A 6 6.33 -4.75 5.01
C VAL A 6 6.14 -3.35 4.40
N LEU A 7 6.23 -3.22 3.07
CA LEU A 7 5.94 -1.98 2.35
C LEU A 7 4.56 -2.09 1.72
N ALA A 8 3.54 -1.53 2.36
CA ALA A 8 2.15 -1.78 2.01
C ALA A 8 1.36 -0.50 1.72
N GLY A 9 0.34 -0.63 0.88
CA GLY A 9 -0.74 0.32 0.70
C GLY A 9 -2.04 -0.41 0.39
N GLY A 10 -3.16 0.20 0.73
CA GLY A 10 -4.48 -0.28 0.43
C GLY A 10 -4.88 -1.63 1.04
N ILE A 11 -5.99 -2.15 0.52
CA ILE A 11 -6.69 -3.31 1.08
C ILE A 11 -5.86 -4.60 0.96
N GLY A 12 -5.19 -4.80 -0.19
CA GLY A 12 -4.40 -6.02 -0.43
C GLY A 12 -3.24 -6.16 0.55
N GLY A 13 -2.48 -5.08 0.73
CA GLY A 13 -1.38 -5.02 1.68
C GLY A 13 -1.82 -5.18 3.12
N ALA A 14 -2.92 -4.54 3.50
CA ALA A 14 -3.50 -4.64 4.84
C ALA A 14 -3.94 -6.07 5.18
N ARG A 15 -4.68 -6.73 4.26
CA ARG A 15 -5.13 -8.13 4.45
C ARG A 15 -3.97 -9.10 4.54
N PHE A 16 -2.99 -8.98 3.65
CA PHE A 16 -1.78 -9.79 3.70
C PHE A 16 -1.06 -9.63 5.05
N THR A 17 -0.86 -8.40 5.50
CA THR A 17 -0.19 -8.12 6.77
C THR A 17 -0.96 -8.68 7.97
N ARG A 18 -2.29 -8.63 7.95
CA ARG A 18 -3.11 -9.29 8.98
C ARG A 18 -2.87 -10.79 9.02
N GLY A 19 -2.85 -11.48 7.88
CA GLY A 19 -2.53 -12.90 7.81
C GLY A 19 -1.10 -13.21 8.27
N LEU A 20 -0.15 -12.35 7.94
CA LEU A 20 1.22 -12.46 8.42
C LEU A 20 1.28 -12.39 9.95
N LEU A 21 0.64 -11.40 10.58
CA LEU A 21 0.58 -11.28 12.03
C LEU A 21 -0.10 -12.47 12.69
N GLN A 22 -1.19 -12.98 12.11
CA GLN A 22 -1.87 -14.17 12.63
C GLN A 22 -0.99 -15.42 12.54
N HIS A 23 -0.26 -15.59 11.43
CA HIS A 23 0.68 -16.69 11.27
C HIS A 23 1.82 -16.61 12.30
N LEU A 24 2.43 -15.43 12.43
CA LEU A 24 3.54 -15.22 13.38
C LEU A 24 3.10 -15.39 14.83
N ALA A 25 1.90 -14.96 15.21
CA ALA A 25 1.38 -15.16 16.54
C ALA A 25 1.30 -16.66 16.93
N ALA A 26 1.11 -17.54 15.94
CA ALA A 26 1.06 -18.98 16.15
C ALA A 26 2.42 -19.67 16.09
N THR A 27 3.40 -19.12 15.35
CA THR A 27 4.67 -19.79 15.06
C THR A 27 5.89 -19.09 15.67
N GLU A 28 5.89 -17.76 15.67
CA GLU A 28 6.99 -16.92 16.17
C GLU A 28 6.44 -15.69 16.92
N PRO A 29 5.81 -15.85 18.09
CA PRO A 29 5.11 -14.77 18.79
C PRO A 29 5.99 -13.58 19.18
N GLU A 30 7.32 -13.78 19.23
CA GLU A 30 8.30 -12.72 19.49
C GLU A 30 8.74 -11.96 18.23
N ALA A 31 8.25 -12.33 17.04
CA ALA A 31 8.60 -11.62 15.81
C ALA A 31 8.06 -10.19 15.82
N ALA A 32 8.88 -9.24 15.38
CA ALA A 32 8.49 -7.83 15.27
C ALA A 32 8.19 -7.46 13.82
N VAL A 33 7.02 -6.87 13.59
CA VAL A 33 6.60 -6.41 12.25
C VAL A 33 6.51 -4.89 12.24
N THR A 34 7.18 -4.28 11.25
CA THR A 34 7.03 -2.86 10.90
C THR A 34 6.38 -2.75 9.53
N VAL A 35 5.36 -1.91 9.40
CA VAL A 35 4.70 -1.65 8.13
C VAL A 35 4.99 -0.21 7.71
N VAL A 36 5.69 -0.04 6.60
CA VAL A 36 5.85 1.24 5.92
C VAL A 36 4.66 1.41 5.00
N VAL A 37 3.83 2.42 5.28
CA VAL A 37 2.54 2.59 4.60
C VAL A 37 2.61 3.75 3.62
N ASN A 38 2.02 3.55 2.44
CA ASN A 38 1.83 4.59 1.44
C ASN A 38 1.03 5.78 2.01
N THR A 39 1.48 6.98 1.71
CA THR A 39 0.79 8.23 2.03
C THR A 39 0.60 9.11 0.78
N GLY A 40 0.77 8.51 -0.41
CA GLY A 40 0.59 9.20 -1.69
C GLY A 40 -0.87 9.52 -2.01
N ASP A 41 -1.80 8.84 -1.37
CA ASP A 41 -3.24 9.06 -1.57
C ASP A 41 -3.85 9.98 -0.48
N ASP A 42 -2.99 10.49 0.41
CA ASP A 42 -3.37 11.39 1.48
C ASP A 42 -3.79 12.76 0.91
N MET A 43 -4.86 13.34 1.50
CA MET A 43 -5.38 14.63 1.05
C MET A 43 -5.93 15.47 2.18
N TRP A 44 -6.13 16.77 1.91
CA TRP A 44 -6.88 17.65 2.78
C TRP A 44 -8.30 17.84 2.22
N LEU A 45 -9.32 17.47 3.01
CA LEU A 45 -10.72 17.64 2.69
C LEU A 45 -11.44 18.36 3.84
N ASP A 46 -12.06 19.50 3.55
CA ASP A 46 -12.78 20.35 4.54
C ASP A 46 -11.97 20.64 5.81
N GLY A 47 -10.65 20.79 5.66
CA GLY A 47 -9.74 21.04 6.77
C GLY A 47 -9.36 19.80 7.58
N LEU A 48 -9.69 18.60 7.13
CA LEU A 48 -9.29 17.33 7.72
C LEU A 48 -8.22 16.65 6.86
N ARG A 49 -7.19 16.11 7.49
CA ARG A 49 -6.20 15.25 6.82
C ARG A 49 -6.73 13.83 6.74
N ILE A 50 -7.02 13.39 5.54
CA ILE A 50 -7.49 12.05 5.21
C ILE A 50 -6.28 11.23 4.76
N CYS A 51 -6.09 10.03 5.32
CA CYS A 51 -4.97 9.14 5.01
C CYS A 51 -5.50 7.73 4.70
N PRO A 52 -6.01 7.50 3.46
CA PRO A 52 -6.78 6.29 3.13
C PRO A 52 -6.03 4.99 3.41
N ASP A 53 -4.77 4.89 2.99
CA ASP A 53 -3.98 3.67 3.15
C ASP A 53 -3.55 3.44 4.60
N LEU A 54 -3.13 4.49 5.33
CA LEU A 54 -2.80 4.40 6.76
C LEU A 54 -3.99 3.91 7.58
N ASP A 55 -5.18 4.47 7.31
CA ASP A 55 -6.41 4.12 8.03
C ASP A 55 -6.87 2.71 7.69
N THR A 56 -6.84 2.34 6.41
CA THR A 56 -7.15 0.97 5.97
C THR A 56 -6.25 -0.06 6.63
N VAL A 57 -4.94 0.18 6.68
CA VAL A 57 -3.99 -0.72 7.36
C VAL A 57 -4.26 -0.75 8.86
N MET A 58 -4.38 0.40 9.51
CA MET A 58 -4.61 0.51 10.95
C MET A 58 -5.91 -0.18 11.37
N TYR A 59 -7.02 0.06 10.65
CA TYR A 59 -8.32 -0.54 10.94
C TYR A 59 -8.34 -2.04 10.66
N THR A 60 -7.71 -2.48 9.57
CA THR A 60 -7.63 -3.92 9.24
C THR A 60 -6.89 -4.70 10.31
N LEU A 61 -5.74 -4.19 10.75
CA LEU A 61 -4.93 -4.85 11.76
C LEU A 61 -5.55 -4.75 13.16
N GLY A 62 -6.19 -3.62 13.47
CA GLY A 62 -6.88 -3.37 14.74
C GLY A 62 -8.31 -3.95 14.83
N GLY A 63 -8.77 -4.67 13.79
CA GLY A 63 -10.08 -5.35 13.79
C GLY A 63 -11.29 -4.43 13.65
N GLY A 64 -11.10 -3.18 13.18
CA GLY A 64 -12.17 -2.19 13.03
C GLY A 64 -12.54 -1.85 11.58
N ILE A 65 -12.04 -2.58 10.60
CA ILE A 65 -12.32 -2.35 9.17
C ILE A 65 -13.73 -2.83 8.79
N ASN A 66 -14.37 -2.14 7.86
CA ASN A 66 -15.55 -2.68 7.18
C ASN A 66 -15.09 -3.76 6.17
N GLU A 67 -15.34 -5.01 6.48
CA GLU A 67 -14.84 -6.17 5.70
C GLU A 67 -15.46 -6.25 4.30
N GLU A 68 -16.69 -5.77 4.08
CA GLU A 68 -17.36 -5.77 2.78
C GLU A 68 -16.73 -4.73 1.84
N GLN A 69 -16.60 -3.50 2.32
CA GLN A 69 -16.00 -2.40 1.56
C GLN A 69 -14.48 -2.60 1.46
N GLY A 70 -13.84 -3.04 2.55
CA GLY A 70 -12.40 -3.16 2.71
C GLY A 70 -11.73 -1.82 3.09
N TRP A 71 -12.52 -0.78 3.36
CA TRP A 71 -12.11 0.54 3.86
C TRP A 71 -13.20 1.12 4.77
N GLY A 72 -12.88 2.15 5.56
CA GLY A 72 -13.82 2.75 6.52
C GLY A 72 -14.15 1.80 7.67
N ARG A 73 -15.17 2.18 8.45
CA ARG A 73 -15.59 1.47 9.65
C ARG A 73 -16.94 0.77 9.43
N PRO A 74 -17.23 -0.35 10.12
CA PRO A 74 -18.57 -0.94 10.10
C PRO A 74 -19.57 -0.04 10.84
N GLU A 75 -20.83 -0.16 10.48
CA GLU A 75 -21.98 0.51 11.15
C GLU A 75 -21.91 2.04 11.17
N GLU A 76 -21.21 2.66 10.24
CA GLU A 76 -21.10 4.10 10.13
C GLU A 76 -22.36 4.75 9.55
N SER A 77 -22.70 5.93 10.06
CA SER A 77 -23.65 6.82 9.41
C SER A 77 -22.92 7.85 8.53
N ARG A 78 -23.62 8.33 7.51
CA ARG A 78 -23.11 9.40 6.63
C ARG A 78 -23.80 10.73 6.87
N ARG A 79 -24.41 10.92 8.05
CA ARG A 79 -25.15 12.13 8.39
C ARG A 79 -24.30 13.37 8.35
N THR A 80 -23.09 13.32 8.91
CA THR A 80 -22.17 14.45 8.91
C THR A 80 -21.76 14.86 7.50
N SER A 81 -21.43 13.90 6.62
CA SER A 81 -21.11 14.18 5.22
C SER A 81 -22.31 14.80 4.48
N ALA A 82 -23.53 14.33 4.75
CA ALA A 82 -24.74 14.90 4.17
C ALA A 82 -24.98 16.36 4.64
N GLU A 83 -24.76 16.67 5.93
CA GLU A 83 -24.85 18.04 6.44
C GLU A 83 -23.76 18.95 5.84
N ILE A 84 -22.52 18.48 5.72
CA ILE A 84 -21.44 19.24 5.05
C ILE A 84 -21.85 19.57 3.60
N ALA A 85 -22.40 18.59 2.88
CA ALA A 85 -22.88 18.80 1.51
C ALA A 85 -24.04 19.81 1.44
N ALA A 86 -24.93 19.86 2.45
CA ALA A 86 -26.00 20.82 2.51
C ALA A 86 -25.51 22.29 2.67
N TYR A 87 -24.28 22.48 3.22
CA TYR A 87 -23.57 23.76 3.22
C TYR A 87 -22.87 24.09 1.91
N GLY A 88 -22.97 23.22 0.90
CA GLY A 88 -22.23 23.34 -0.38
C GLY A 88 -20.71 23.09 -0.24
N ARG A 89 -20.31 22.30 0.76
CA ARG A 89 -18.92 21.94 1.05
C ARG A 89 -18.72 20.44 0.85
N GLY A 90 -17.46 19.99 0.90
CA GLY A 90 -17.11 18.61 0.65
C GLY A 90 -17.16 18.23 -0.82
N TRP A 91 -16.76 17.00 -1.10
CA TRP A 91 -16.83 16.43 -2.45
C TRP A 91 -18.03 15.46 -2.52
N SER A 92 -18.94 15.70 -3.44
CA SER A 92 -20.14 14.86 -3.60
C SER A 92 -19.83 13.40 -3.91
N TRP A 93 -18.66 13.13 -4.45
CA TRP A 93 -18.18 11.81 -4.83
C TRP A 93 -17.34 11.12 -3.73
N PHE A 94 -16.92 11.84 -2.67
CA PHE A 94 -16.13 11.30 -1.57
C PHE A 94 -16.84 11.53 -0.24
N THR A 95 -17.36 10.47 0.35
CA THR A 95 -18.14 10.55 1.61
C THR A 95 -17.46 9.78 2.71
N LEU A 96 -17.33 10.42 3.87
CA LEU A 96 -16.76 9.85 5.09
C LEU A 96 -17.87 9.40 6.05
N GLY A 97 -17.63 8.28 6.72
CA GLY A 97 -18.48 7.84 7.83
C GLY A 97 -18.21 8.65 9.10
N ASP A 98 -19.16 8.68 10.03
CA ASP A 98 -19.03 9.45 11.27
C ASP A 98 -17.95 8.91 12.22
N LEU A 99 -17.76 7.59 12.27
CA LEU A 99 -16.70 6.99 13.07
C LEU A 99 -15.31 7.22 12.46
N ASP A 100 -15.21 7.21 11.13
CA ASP A 100 -13.97 7.49 10.40
C ASP A 100 -13.60 8.97 10.55
N LEU A 101 -14.57 9.88 10.46
CA LEU A 101 -14.40 11.31 10.74
C LEU A 101 -13.73 11.57 12.09
N ALA A 102 -14.03 10.78 13.12
CA ALA A 102 -13.38 10.94 14.42
C ALA A 102 -11.87 10.73 14.34
N THR A 103 -11.40 9.77 13.55
CA THR A 103 -9.95 9.54 13.30
C THR A 103 -9.33 10.73 12.57
N HIS A 104 -9.99 11.23 11.52
CA HIS A 104 -9.49 12.38 10.75
C HIS A 104 -9.47 13.67 11.60
N ILE A 105 -10.46 13.90 12.46
CA ILE A 105 -10.48 15.05 13.38
C ILE A 105 -9.29 14.98 14.35
N VAL A 106 -9.08 13.82 15.01
CA VAL A 106 -7.97 13.65 15.96
C VAL A 106 -6.62 13.82 15.26
N ARG A 107 -6.43 13.18 14.09
CA ARG A 107 -5.19 13.36 13.30
C ARG A 107 -4.96 14.81 12.96
N SER A 108 -5.97 15.49 12.44
CA SER A 108 -5.87 16.88 12.00
C SER A 108 -5.59 17.85 13.15
N ASP A 109 -6.13 17.60 14.33
CA ASP A 109 -5.85 18.37 15.53
C ASP A 109 -4.39 18.22 15.96
N LEU A 110 -3.87 16.99 16.00
CA LEU A 110 -2.46 16.70 16.28
C LEU A 110 -1.53 17.42 15.30
N LEU A 111 -1.79 17.28 13.99
CA LEU A 111 -1.00 17.94 12.95
C LEU A 111 -0.99 19.46 13.09
N ARG A 112 -2.15 20.08 13.35
CA ARG A 112 -2.24 21.54 13.61
C ARG A 112 -1.54 21.98 14.89
N SER A 113 -1.45 21.08 15.86
CA SER A 113 -0.71 21.30 17.10
C SER A 113 0.79 21.10 16.98
N GLY A 114 1.28 20.78 15.76
CA GLY A 114 2.70 20.66 15.44
C GLY A 114 3.26 19.24 15.48
N SER A 115 2.44 18.23 15.72
CA SER A 115 2.86 16.83 15.58
C SER A 115 3.16 16.48 14.13
N THR A 116 4.12 15.58 13.91
CA THR A 116 4.36 14.96 12.60
C THR A 116 3.28 13.91 12.29
N LEU A 117 3.21 13.46 11.02
CA LEU A 117 2.30 12.37 10.65
C LEU A 117 2.68 11.05 11.35
N SER A 118 3.97 10.80 11.55
CA SER A 118 4.46 9.64 12.32
C SER A 118 3.96 9.66 13.76
N GLU A 119 4.05 10.80 14.45
CA GLU A 119 3.57 10.96 15.82
C GLU A 119 2.05 10.83 15.92
N ALA A 120 1.31 11.41 14.98
CA ALA A 120 -0.14 11.28 14.91
C ALA A 120 -0.56 9.82 14.65
N THR A 121 0.17 9.12 13.76
CA THR A 121 -0.07 7.68 13.48
C THR A 121 0.19 6.83 14.72
N GLU A 122 1.30 7.06 15.43
CA GLU A 122 1.60 6.36 16.68
C GLU A 122 0.51 6.60 17.74
N PHE A 123 0.05 7.85 17.88
CA PHE A 123 -1.03 8.19 18.80
C PHE A 123 -2.32 7.41 18.49
N LEU A 124 -2.73 7.37 17.22
CA LEU A 124 -3.92 6.65 16.79
C LEU A 124 -3.78 5.13 17.00
N CYS A 125 -2.60 4.58 16.73
CA CYS A 125 -2.30 3.16 16.93
C CYS A 125 -2.40 2.72 18.41
N ARG A 126 -2.27 3.62 19.38
CA ARG A 126 -2.50 3.28 20.81
C ARG A 126 -3.92 2.82 21.08
N ARG A 127 -4.89 3.36 20.36
CA ARG A 127 -6.28 2.88 20.45
C ARG A 127 -6.49 1.58 19.68
N TRP A 128 -5.89 1.47 18.49
CA TRP A 128 -6.18 0.39 17.57
C TRP A 128 -5.41 -0.89 17.85
N GLN A 129 -4.26 -0.79 18.51
CA GLN A 129 -3.40 -1.93 18.85
C GLN A 129 -3.17 -2.87 17.65
N PRO A 130 -2.61 -2.38 16.53
CA PRO A 130 -2.56 -3.13 15.26
C PRO A 130 -1.64 -4.36 15.31
N GLY A 131 -0.91 -4.57 16.40
CA GLY A 131 0.05 -5.69 16.52
C GLY A 131 1.32 -5.52 15.70
N ALA A 132 1.47 -4.42 14.99
CA ALA A 132 2.64 -4.03 14.22
C ALA A 132 2.95 -2.55 14.43
N ARG A 133 4.19 -2.14 14.19
CA ARG A 133 4.56 -0.73 14.13
C ARG A 133 4.18 -0.17 12.76
N LEU A 134 3.31 0.82 12.71
CA LEU A 134 2.94 1.52 11.46
C LEU A 134 3.77 2.79 11.31
N LEU A 135 4.40 2.96 10.17
CA LEU A 135 5.16 4.15 9.79
C LEU A 135 4.59 4.70 8.48
N PRO A 136 4.23 5.99 8.38
CA PRO A 136 4.02 6.61 7.09
C PRO A 136 5.32 6.56 6.28
N MET A 137 5.25 6.48 4.96
CA MET A 137 6.45 6.48 4.11
C MET A 137 7.27 7.77 4.28
N SER A 138 6.60 8.88 4.57
CA SER A 138 7.18 10.21 4.78
C SER A 138 6.29 11.04 5.70
N ASP A 139 6.89 11.93 6.51
CA ASP A 139 6.17 12.98 7.23
C ASP A 139 5.94 14.22 6.35
N THR A 140 6.71 14.36 5.27
CA THR A 140 6.49 15.39 4.25
C THR A 140 5.30 14.99 3.38
N PRO A 141 4.34 15.88 3.15
CA PRO A 141 3.21 15.59 2.28
C PRO A 141 3.66 15.22 0.86
N VAL A 142 3.21 14.07 0.39
CA VAL A 142 3.35 13.61 -1.00
C VAL A 142 1.97 13.19 -1.46
N GLU A 143 1.52 13.71 -2.61
CA GLU A 143 0.19 13.41 -3.15
C GLU A 143 0.30 12.88 -4.57
N THR A 144 -0.31 11.72 -4.83
CA THR A 144 -0.39 11.15 -6.17
C THR A 144 -1.49 11.84 -6.96
N HIS A 145 -1.14 12.39 -8.10
CA HIS A 145 -2.04 13.02 -9.05
C HIS A 145 -2.01 12.27 -10.39
N ALA A 146 -3.14 12.22 -11.06
CA ALA A 146 -3.29 11.66 -12.39
C ALA A 146 -3.38 12.78 -13.42
N ARG A 147 -2.56 12.76 -14.48
CA ARG A 147 -2.65 13.72 -15.59
C ARG A 147 -3.62 13.21 -16.64
N LEU A 148 -4.70 13.93 -16.85
CA LEU A 148 -5.76 13.53 -17.77
C LEU A 148 -5.25 13.55 -19.23
N ALA A 149 -5.59 12.49 -19.99
CA ALA A 149 -5.30 12.41 -21.42
C ALA A 149 -6.38 13.10 -22.28
N MET A 150 -7.55 13.39 -21.72
CA MET A 150 -8.67 14.01 -22.40
C MET A 150 -9.52 14.83 -21.43
N ASP A 151 -10.41 15.66 -21.97
CA ASP A 151 -11.37 16.43 -21.17
C ASP A 151 -12.33 15.49 -20.43
N ALA A 152 -12.64 15.84 -19.17
CA ALA A 152 -13.58 15.11 -18.32
C ALA A 152 -14.31 16.08 -17.39
N ASP A 153 -15.61 16.19 -17.52
CA ASP A 153 -16.46 17.14 -16.79
C ASP A 153 -15.89 18.59 -16.84
N GLU A 154 -15.54 19.15 -15.68
CA GLU A 154 -14.92 20.48 -15.56
C GLU A 154 -13.42 20.51 -15.88
N HIS A 155 -12.76 19.35 -15.95
CA HIS A 155 -11.32 19.25 -16.19
C HIS A 155 -10.98 19.18 -17.69
N ARG A 156 -9.78 19.62 -18.04
CA ARG A 156 -9.26 19.59 -19.41
C ARG A 156 -8.14 18.58 -19.56
N ALA A 157 -7.90 18.15 -20.79
CA ALA A 157 -6.73 17.34 -21.12
C ALA A 157 -5.44 18.05 -20.65
N GLY A 158 -4.59 17.31 -19.93
CA GLY A 158 -3.37 17.83 -19.30
C GLY A 158 -3.53 18.28 -17.86
N ASP A 159 -4.75 18.46 -17.34
CA ASP A 159 -4.96 18.80 -15.93
C ASP A 159 -4.47 17.65 -15.03
N LEU A 160 -3.94 18.04 -13.86
CA LEU A 160 -3.63 17.12 -12.77
C LEU A 160 -4.80 17.11 -11.80
N ILE A 161 -5.38 15.94 -11.61
CA ILE A 161 -6.41 15.71 -10.59
C ILE A 161 -5.87 14.76 -9.52
N HIS A 162 -6.36 14.88 -8.29
CA HIS A 162 -5.94 13.97 -7.23
C HIS A 162 -6.28 12.51 -7.57
N PHE A 163 -5.42 11.56 -7.18
CA PHE A 163 -5.61 10.14 -7.50
C PHE A 163 -6.97 9.62 -7.00
N GLU A 164 -7.39 10.00 -5.79
CA GLU A 164 -8.70 9.62 -5.24
C GLU A 164 -9.86 10.14 -6.10
N GLU A 165 -9.76 11.32 -6.70
CA GLU A 165 -10.77 11.82 -7.63
C GLU A 165 -10.82 10.95 -8.90
N TRP A 166 -9.68 10.66 -9.50
CA TRP A 166 -9.60 9.78 -10.65
C TRP A 166 -10.14 8.37 -10.34
N TRP A 167 -9.81 7.85 -9.17
CA TRP A 167 -10.22 6.50 -8.78
C TRP A 167 -11.68 6.44 -8.34
N VAL A 168 -12.12 7.28 -7.41
CA VAL A 168 -13.44 7.20 -6.78
C VAL A 168 -14.52 7.83 -7.65
N ARG A 169 -14.30 9.06 -8.13
CA ARG A 169 -15.27 9.79 -8.94
C ARG A 169 -15.37 9.21 -10.35
N TYR A 170 -14.25 9.07 -11.02
CA TYR A 170 -14.19 8.60 -12.40
C TYR A 170 -14.03 7.07 -12.53
N ARG A 171 -13.88 6.34 -11.43
CA ARG A 171 -13.69 4.87 -11.41
C ARG A 171 -12.56 4.42 -12.35
N ALA A 172 -11.49 5.20 -12.42
CA ALA A 172 -10.36 5.02 -13.33
C ALA A 172 -10.75 4.87 -14.81
N SER A 173 -11.92 5.36 -15.22
CA SER A 173 -12.42 5.21 -16.60
C SER A 173 -11.90 6.29 -17.54
N VAL A 174 -11.44 7.42 -17.01
CA VAL A 174 -10.82 8.49 -17.80
C VAL A 174 -9.37 8.13 -18.07
N PRO A 175 -8.92 8.07 -19.34
CA PRO A 175 -7.53 7.80 -19.66
C PRO A 175 -6.60 8.87 -19.09
N VAL A 176 -5.45 8.43 -18.57
CA VAL A 176 -4.41 9.31 -18.01
C VAL A 176 -3.07 9.02 -18.70
N THR A 177 -2.22 10.03 -18.79
CA THR A 177 -0.91 9.92 -19.44
C THR A 177 0.20 9.54 -18.46
N GLU A 178 0.05 9.92 -17.19
CA GLU A 178 1.04 9.65 -16.15
C GLU A 178 0.44 9.81 -14.74
N PHE A 179 1.14 9.26 -13.75
CA PHE A 179 0.93 9.58 -12.32
C PHE A 179 2.09 10.43 -11.84
N VAL A 180 1.78 11.56 -11.18
CA VAL A 180 2.76 12.52 -10.67
C VAL A 180 2.66 12.55 -9.15
N GLN A 181 3.78 12.33 -8.46
CA GLN A 181 3.86 12.47 -7.01
C GLN A 181 4.25 13.91 -6.68
N VAL A 182 3.25 14.74 -6.40
CA VAL A 182 3.44 16.15 -6.00
C VAL A 182 4.04 16.20 -4.60
N GLY A 183 5.11 16.99 -4.43
CA GLY A 183 5.85 17.13 -3.16
C GLY A 183 6.99 16.12 -2.97
N LEU A 184 7.14 15.14 -3.90
CA LEU A 184 8.17 14.10 -3.79
C LEU A 184 9.60 14.64 -3.76
N GLU A 185 9.86 15.75 -4.46
CA GLU A 185 11.19 16.40 -4.53
C GLU A 185 11.70 16.89 -3.18
N SER A 186 10.80 17.16 -2.24
CA SER A 186 11.14 17.58 -0.87
C SER A 186 10.94 16.48 0.16
N ALA A 187 10.42 15.31 -0.25
CA ALA A 187 10.12 14.22 0.65
C ALA A 187 11.40 13.56 1.17
N VAL A 188 11.35 13.23 2.45
CA VAL A 188 12.33 12.37 3.10
C VAL A 188 11.61 11.21 3.79
N PRO A 189 12.21 10.02 3.88
CA PRO A 189 11.62 8.91 4.61
C PRO A 189 11.30 9.30 6.06
N ALA A 190 10.14 8.94 6.55
CA ALA A 190 9.77 9.20 7.94
C ALA A 190 10.74 8.52 8.92
N PRO A 191 10.84 9.03 10.16
CA PRO A 191 11.75 8.49 11.17
C PRO A 191 11.54 6.99 11.39
N GLY A 192 12.61 6.21 11.24
CA GLY A 192 12.61 4.75 11.41
C GLY A 192 12.32 3.94 10.14
N VAL A 193 11.90 4.55 9.02
CA VAL A 193 11.63 3.82 7.77
C VAL A 193 12.89 3.17 7.21
N LEU A 194 13.96 3.93 7.06
CA LEU A 194 15.22 3.38 6.52
C LEU A 194 15.84 2.36 7.47
N ASP A 195 15.76 2.58 8.78
CA ASP A 195 16.27 1.64 9.78
C ASP A 195 15.47 0.34 9.75
N ALA A 196 14.13 0.40 9.66
CA ALA A 196 13.30 -0.78 9.55
C ALA A 196 13.69 -1.64 8.33
N ILE A 197 13.97 -1.02 7.18
CA ILE A 197 14.39 -1.75 5.96
C ILE A 197 15.79 -2.34 6.12
N ARG A 198 16.73 -1.58 6.67
CA ARG A 198 18.16 -1.97 6.75
C ARG A 198 18.44 -3.03 7.80
N THR A 199 17.64 -3.07 8.87
CA THR A 199 17.82 -3.99 10.00
C THR A 199 16.84 -5.17 9.98
N ALA A 200 15.96 -5.25 8.99
CA ALA A 200 15.06 -6.37 8.83
C ALA A 200 15.82 -7.67 8.53
N ASP A 201 15.28 -8.79 9.00
CA ASP A 201 15.68 -10.14 8.54
C ASP A 201 14.97 -10.48 7.21
N LEU A 202 13.78 -9.90 7.00
CA LEU A 202 12.98 -10.08 5.79
C LEU A 202 12.24 -8.79 5.45
N VAL A 203 12.22 -8.43 4.16
CA VAL A 203 11.35 -7.36 3.65
C VAL A 203 10.32 -7.95 2.70
N ILE A 204 9.05 -7.57 2.86
CA ILE A 204 7.95 -8.05 2.04
C ILE A 204 7.27 -6.91 1.31
N LEU A 205 7.10 -7.04 0.00
CA LEU A 205 6.22 -6.24 -0.84
C LEU A 205 4.92 -7.05 -1.02
N PRO A 206 3.86 -6.77 -0.26
CA PRO A 206 2.60 -7.53 -0.32
C PRO A 206 1.84 -7.22 -1.63
N PRO A 207 0.71 -7.88 -1.92
CA PRO A 207 -0.07 -7.65 -3.14
C PRO A 207 -0.82 -6.31 -3.09
N SER A 208 -0.06 -5.21 -2.98
CA SER A 208 -0.51 -3.82 -3.09
C SER A 208 -0.32 -3.31 -4.53
N ASN A 209 -0.95 -2.19 -4.87
CA ASN A 209 -0.81 -1.60 -6.21
C ASN A 209 0.67 -1.28 -6.49
N PRO A 210 1.27 -1.83 -7.58
CA PRO A 210 2.69 -1.67 -7.85
C PRO A 210 3.09 -0.26 -8.31
N VAL A 211 2.13 0.56 -8.74
CA VAL A 211 2.36 1.91 -9.27
C VAL A 211 2.11 2.96 -8.19
N VAL A 212 0.87 3.07 -7.73
CA VAL A 212 0.43 4.16 -6.86
C VAL A 212 0.53 3.86 -5.36
N SER A 213 0.81 2.62 -4.96
CA SER A 213 1.09 2.29 -3.55
C SER A 213 2.57 1.97 -3.36
N VAL A 214 3.03 0.75 -3.73
CA VAL A 214 4.43 0.36 -3.55
C VAL A 214 5.36 1.24 -4.38
N GLY A 215 4.97 1.57 -5.61
CA GLY A 215 5.74 2.47 -6.48
C GLY A 215 5.97 3.84 -5.86
N THR A 216 4.94 4.42 -5.22
CA THR A 216 5.03 5.70 -4.51
C THR A 216 5.95 5.61 -3.30
N ILE A 217 5.84 4.54 -2.48
CA ILE A 217 6.79 4.30 -1.37
C ILE A 217 8.22 4.23 -1.90
N LEU A 218 8.46 3.48 -2.96
CA LEU A 218 9.79 3.30 -3.58
C LEU A 218 10.33 4.58 -4.21
N ALA A 219 9.47 5.55 -4.56
CA ALA A 219 9.87 6.82 -5.12
C ALA A 219 10.44 7.79 -4.07
N VAL A 220 10.08 7.63 -2.79
CA VAL A 220 10.64 8.47 -1.72
C VAL A 220 12.17 8.29 -1.68
N PRO A 221 12.94 9.40 -1.76
CA PRO A 221 14.40 9.34 -1.84
C PRO A 221 15.04 8.49 -0.73
N GLY A 222 15.88 7.54 -1.09
CA GLY A 222 16.60 6.66 -0.16
C GLY A 222 15.91 5.32 0.14
N ILE A 223 14.60 5.17 -0.07
CA ILE A 223 13.90 3.89 0.22
C ILE A 223 14.34 2.80 -0.76
N ARG A 224 14.36 3.09 -2.07
CA ARG A 224 14.82 2.12 -3.08
C ARG A 224 16.28 1.70 -2.85
N GLU A 225 17.12 2.64 -2.46
CA GLU A 225 18.52 2.36 -2.15
C GLU A 225 18.66 1.50 -0.88
N ALA A 226 17.86 1.77 0.15
CA ALA A 226 17.83 0.94 1.35
C ALA A 226 17.43 -0.51 1.03
N LEU A 227 16.46 -0.73 0.13
CA LEU A 227 16.08 -2.07 -0.33
C LEU A 227 17.19 -2.77 -1.13
N ARG A 228 17.93 -2.03 -1.95
CA ARG A 228 19.05 -2.58 -2.71
C ARG A 228 20.21 -3.00 -1.82
N SER A 229 20.46 -2.26 -0.75
CA SER A 229 21.61 -2.46 0.14
C SER A 229 21.31 -3.28 1.39
N THR A 230 20.04 -3.54 1.72
CA THR A 230 19.68 -4.33 2.90
C THR A 230 20.25 -5.75 2.84
N PRO A 231 20.74 -6.31 3.97
CA PRO A 231 21.10 -7.72 4.04
C PRO A 231 19.89 -8.66 4.02
N ALA A 232 18.69 -8.13 4.26
CA ALA A 232 17.44 -8.89 4.24
C ALA A 232 17.14 -9.43 2.84
N THR A 233 16.47 -10.57 2.76
CA THR A 233 15.83 -11.01 1.53
C THR A 233 14.61 -10.12 1.26
N VAL A 234 14.44 -9.67 0.01
CA VAL A 234 13.25 -8.90 -0.41
C VAL A 234 12.34 -9.80 -1.22
N VAL A 235 11.17 -10.12 -0.65
CA VAL A 235 10.16 -10.98 -1.26
C VAL A 235 8.96 -10.13 -1.68
N GLY A 236 8.51 -10.28 -2.92
CA GLY A 236 7.27 -9.67 -3.36
C GLY A 236 6.19 -10.71 -3.63
N VAL A 237 4.94 -10.28 -3.57
CA VAL A 237 3.74 -11.08 -3.86
C VAL A 237 2.97 -10.39 -4.98
N SER A 238 2.64 -11.14 -6.04
CA SER A 238 1.93 -10.58 -7.19
C SER A 238 0.52 -10.07 -6.82
N PRO A 239 0.17 -8.83 -7.21
CA PRO A 239 -1.20 -8.33 -7.13
C PRO A 239 -2.05 -8.76 -8.34
N ILE A 240 -1.46 -9.51 -9.30
CA ILE A 240 -2.11 -9.95 -10.53
C ILE A 240 -2.26 -11.46 -10.50
N ILE A 241 -3.44 -11.95 -10.82
CA ILE A 241 -3.78 -13.37 -10.98
C ILE A 241 -4.46 -13.55 -12.33
N ALA A 242 -3.97 -14.48 -13.15
CA ALA A 242 -4.53 -14.80 -14.46
C ALA A 242 -4.74 -13.57 -15.37
N GLY A 243 -3.78 -12.64 -15.33
CA GLY A 243 -3.82 -11.42 -16.17
C GLY A 243 -4.80 -10.34 -15.69
N ALA A 244 -5.31 -10.43 -14.47
CA ALA A 244 -6.23 -9.44 -13.91
C ALA A 244 -5.78 -8.98 -12.52
N ALA A 245 -6.04 -7.72 -12.19
CA ALA A 245 -5.88 -7.22 -10.83
C ALA A 245 -6.86 -7.92 -9.88
N VAL A 246 -6.36 -8.45 -8.77
CA VAL A 246 -7.19 -9.14 -7.77
C VAL A 246 -8.22 -8.17 -7.16
N ARG A 247 -7.80 -6.92 -6.94
CA ARG A 247 -8.64 -5.85 -6.41
C ARG A 247 -8.09 -4.47 -6.82
N GLY A 248 -8.97 -3.48 -6.87
CA GLY A 248 -8.59 -2.11 -7.24
C GLY A 248 -8.35 -1.96 -8.75
N MET A 249 -7.58 -0.93 -9.12
CA MET A 249 -7.35 -0.52 -10.51
C MET A 249 -5.86 -0.65 -10.90
N ALA A 250 -5.20 -1.72 -10.43
CA ALA A 250 -3.79 -1.93 -10.73
C ALA A 250 -3.55 -2.14 -12.23
N ASP A 251 -4.50 -2.71 -12.95
CA ASP A 251 -4.49 -2.88 -14.40
C ASP A 251 -4.45 -1.53 -15.14
N ALA A 252 -5.33 -0.60 -14.79
CA ALA A 252 -5.34 0.75 -15.35
C ALA A 252 -4.05 1.50 -15.03
N CYS A 253 -3.54 1.37 -13.80
CA CYS A 253 -2.27 1.99 -13.39
C CYS A 253 -1.07 1.42 -14.17
N LEU A 254 -1.00 0.09 -14.32
CA LEU A 254 0.05 -0.59 -15.09
C LEU A 254 0.01 -0.18 -16.57
N HIS A 255 -1.19 -0.14 -17.16
CA HIS A 255 -1.38 0.30 -18.55
C HIS A 255 -0.82 1.72 -18.76
N THR A 256 -1.10 2.64 -17.83
CA THR A 256 -0.61 4.04 -17.92
C THR A 256 0.92 4.11 -17.98
N ILE A 257 1.62 3.25 -17.26
CA ILE A 257 3.10 3.23 -17.26
C ILE A 257 3.72 2.27 -18.29
N GLY A 258 2.89 1.70 -19.18
CA GLY A 258 3.35 0.80 -20.24
C GLY A 258 3.78 -0.59 -19.76
N VAL A 259 3.33 -1.02 -18.59
CA VAL A 259 3.60 -2.36 -18.04
C VAL A 259 2.39 -3.26 -18.27
N ALA A 260 2.62 -4.47 -18.79
CA ALA A 260 1.54 -5.43 -19.01
C ALA A 260 0.92 -5.89 -17.68
N THR A 261 -0.39 -6.14 -17.69
CA THR A 261 -1.12 -6.68 -16.53
C THR A 261 -0.87 -8.19 -16.41
N SER A 262 0.31 -8.54 -15.90
CA SER A 262 0.69 -9.94 -15.64
C SER A 262 1.62 -10.03 -14.43
N ALA A 263 1.59 -11.18 -13.74
CA ALA A 263 2.49 -11.44 -12.61
C ALA A 263 3.97 -11.37 -13.02
N GLU A 264 4.29 -11.80 -14.25
CA GLU A 264 5.63 -11.69 -14.84
C GLU A 264 6.04 -10.23 -15.02
N ALA A 265 5.23 -9.44 -15.71
CA ALA A 265 5.57 -8.06 -16.03
C ALA A 265 5.73 -7.19 -14.78
N VAL A 266 4.92 -7.40 -13.74
CA VAL A 266 5.07 -6.70 -12.46
C VAL A 266 6.35 -7.12 -11.74
N GLY A 267 6.68 -8.42 -11.70
CA GLY A 267 7.93 -8.89 -11.13
C GLY A 267 9.16 -8.30 -11.85
N LEU A 268 9.13 -8.27 -13.20
CA LEU A 268 10.17 -7.66 -14.02
C LEU A 268 10.25 -6.14 -13.87
N HIS A 269 9.12 -5.46 -13.66
CA HIS A 269 9.06 -4.03 -13.38
C HIS A 269 9.75 -3.66 -12.06
N TYR A 270 9.57 -4.45 -11.00
CA TYR A 270 10.34 -4.30 -9.77
C TYR A 270 11.82 -4.64 -9.97
N GLY A 271 12.11 -5.64 -10.79
CA GLY A 271 13.44 -6.11 -11.16
C GLY A 271 14.20 -6.82 -10.05
N SER A 272 15.16 -7.64 -10.42
CA SER A 272 16.05 -8.31 -9.45
C SER A 272 17.05 -7.33 -8.85
N ARG A 273 17.41 -7.51 -7.57
CA ARG A 273 18.47 -6.69 -6.93
C ARG A 273 19.80 -6.81 -7.64
N ALA A 274 20.14 -7.99 -8.13
CA ALA A 274 21.36 -8.21 -8.92
C ALA A 274 21.36 -7.40 -10.23
N GLY A 275 20.18 -7.15 -10.81
CA GLY A 275 19.98 -6.31 -12.01
C GLY A 275 19.70 -4.84 -11.71
N GLY A 276 19.85 -4.38 -10.45
CA GLY A 276 19.57 -3.01 -10.06
C GLY A 276 18.11 -2.71 -9.69
N GLY A 277 17.27 -3.74 -9.63
CA GLY A 277 15.90 -3.68 -9.11
C GLY A 277 15.84 -3.81 -7.59
N VAL A 278 14.72 -4.33 -7.05
CA VAL A 278 14.51 -4.42 -5.60
C VAL A 278 14.15 -5.82 -5.09
N LEU A 279 13.88 -6.79 -5.97
CA LEU A 279 13.44 -8.13 -5.57
C LEU A 279 14.59 -9.14 -5.51
N ASP A 280 14.55 -10.03 -4.53
CA ASP A 280 15.27 -11.31 -4.53
C ASP A 280 14.34 -12.46 -4.91
N ALA A 281 13.06 -12.35 -4.53
CA ALA A 281 12.12 -13.43 -4.76
C ALA A 281 10.69 -12.89 -5.02
N TRP A 282 9.87 -13.70 -5.71
CA TRP A 282 8.53 -13.29 -6.15
C TRP A 282 7.55 -14.46 -6.11
N LEU A 283 6.41 -14.27 -5.46
CA LEU A 283 5.30 -15.21 -5.47
C LEU A 283 4.32 -14.87 -6.60
N VAL A 284 3.96 -15.86 -7.39
CA VAL A 284 2.93 -15.80 -8.43
C VAL A 284 1.81 -16.79 -8.13
N ASP A 285 0.62 -16.57 -8.67
CA ASP A 285 -0.46 -17.55 -8.55
C ASP A 285 -0.13 -18.83 -9.34
N GLU A 286 -0.69 -19.97 -8.92
CA GLU A 286 -0.50 -21.25 -9.63
C GLU A 286 -0.93 -21.16 -11.10
N THR A 287 -1.95 -20.34 -11.41
CA THR A 287 -2.41 -20.08 -12.78
C THR A 287 -1.40 -19.31 -13.63
N ASP A 288 -0.48 -18.59 -12.99
CA ASP A 288 0.57 -17.80 -13.62
C ASP A 288 1.95 -18.50 -13.59
N ALA A 289 2.01 -19.81 -13.30
CA ALA A 289 3.25 -20.59 -13.23
C ALA A 289 4.10 -20.51 -14.51
N GLY A 290 3.49 -20.18 -15.65
CA GLY A 290 4.20 -19.91 -16.91
C GLY A 290 5.19 -18.73 -16.86
N ALA A 291 5.07 -17.84 -15.85
CA ALA A 291 5.99 -16.72 -15.62
C ALA A 291 7.35 -17.13 -15.02
N LEU A 292 7.43 -18.30 -14.37
CA LEU A 292 8.62 -18.72 -13.61
C LEU A 292 9.92 -18.74 -14.43
N PRO A 293 9.95 -19.23 -15.68
CA PRO A 293 11.19 -19.25 -16.48
C PRO A 293 11.73 -17.85 -16.79
N ALA A 294 10.85 -16.90 -17.13
CA ALA A 294 11.25 -15.52 -17.44
C ALA A 294 11.76 -14.80 -16.20
N LEU A 295 11.09 -14.96 -15.06
CA LEU A 295 11.53 -14.42 -13.77
C LEU A 295 12.89 -14.98 -13.33
N ALA A 296 13.09 -16.29 -13.48
CA ALA A 296 14.37 -16.93 -13.19
C ALA A 296 15.49 -16.41 -14.10
N ALA A 297 15.23 -16.25 -15.41
CA ALA A 297 16.18 -15.66 -16.35
C ALA A 297 16.56 -14.21 -16.00
N ALA A 298 15.65 -13.46 -15.36
CA ALA A 298 15.90 -12.12 -14.83
C ALA A 298 16.60 -12.12 -13.46
N GLY A 299 16.90 -13.29 -12.89
CA GLY A 299 17.57 -13.42 -11.58
C GLY A 299 16.62 -13.23 -10.38
N ILE A 300 15.33 -13.48 -10.57
CA ILE A 300 14.32 -13.43 -9.50
C ILE A 300 13.91 -14.85 -9.15
N ARG A 301 14.19 -15.31 -7.92
CA ARG A 301 13.66 -16.60 -7.45
C ARG A 301 12.14 -16.52 -7.40
N SER A 302 11.45 -17.47 -7.97
CA SER A 302 9.98 -17.41 -7.98
C SER A 302 9.34 -18.77 -7.73
N VAL A 303 8.19 -18.74 -7.06
CA VAL A 303 7.39 -19.92 -6.76
C VAL A 303 5.93 -19.61 -7.04
N ALA A 304 5.22 -20.59 -7.61
CA ALA A 304 3.79 -20.51 -7.83
C ALA A 304 3.05 -21.13 -6.64
N VAL A 305 2.14 -20.36 -6.01
CA VAL A 305 1.32 -20.77 -4.86
C VAL A 305 -0.07 -20.14 -4.99
N PRO A 306 -1.11 -20.65 -4.30
CA PRO A 306 -2.41 -19.99 -4.30
C PRO A 306 -2.34 -18.57 -3.68
N LEU A 307 -2.60 -17.52 -4.46
CA LEU A 307 -2.53 -16.13 -3.98
C LEU A 307 -3.86 -15.58 -3.46
N TRP A 308 -4.98 -16.26 -3.64
CA TRP A 308 -6.29 -15.77 -3.23
C TRP A 308 -6.44 -15.71 -1.69
N MET A 309 -6.56 -14.51 -1.16
CA MET A 309 -6.84 -14.21 0.25
C MET A 309 -8.36 -14.20 0.50
N ARG A 310 -8.99 -15.37 0.52
CA ARG A 310 -10.45 -15.52 0.65
C ARG A 310 -10.90 -15.42 2.11
N ASP A 311 -10.09 -15.93 3.02
CA ASP A 311 -10.33 -16.03 4.45
C ASP A 311 -9.00 -15.95 5.23
N SER A 312 -9.08 -16.06 6.55
CA SER A 312 -7.90 -16.01 7.43
C SER A 312 -6.93 -17.16 7.14
N GLU A 313 -7.43 -18.38 6.89
CA GLU A 313 -6.58 -19.55 6.66
C GLU A 313 -5.77 -19.43 5.38
N THR A 314 -6.42 -19.07 4.26
CA THR A 314 -5.74 -18.87 2.97
C THR A 314 -4.76 -17.70 3.03
N THR A 315 -5.07 -16.65 3.79
CA THR A 315 -4.17 -15.50 3.95
C THR A 315 -2.96 -15.83 4.82
N MET A 316 -3.15 -16.59 5.90
CA MET A 316 -2.04 -17.09 6.75
C MET A 316 -1.11 -18.01 5.97
N ARG A 317 -1.67 -18.89 5.12
CA ARG A 317 -0.88 -19.79 4.25
C ARG A 317 -0.03 -18.98 3.26
N LEU A 318 -0.61 -17.99 2.58
CA LEU A 318 0.15 -17.12 1.69
C LEU A 318 1.27 -16.38 2.41
N ALA A 319 1.03 -15.93 3.63
CA ALA A 319 2.08 -15.32 4.46
C ALA A 319 3.18 -16.33 4.81
N ALA A 320 2.84 -17.57 5.15
CA ALA A 320 3.80 -18.63 5.39
C ALA A 320 4.64 -18.96 4.15
N ASP A 321 4.03 -18.98 2.96
CA ASP A 321 4.74 -19.18 1.68
C ASP A 321 5.73 -18.03 1.41
N ALA A 322 5.35 -16.79 1.72
CA ALA A 322 6.25 -15.63 1.58
C ALA A 322 7.43 -15.71 2.57
N LEU A 323 7.19 -16.11 3.83
CA LEU A 323 8.23 -16.34 4.82
C LEU A 323 9.18 -17.47 4.39
N ALA A 324 8.63 -18.58 3.92
CA ALA A 324 9.43 -19.73 3.45
C ALA A 324 10.31 -19.37 2.24
N LEU A 325 9.77 -18.60 1.29
CA LEU A 325 10.54 -18.12 0.13
C LEU A 325 11.61 -17.10 0.55
N GLY A 326 11.35 -16.31 1.60
CA GLY A 326 12.29 -15.35 2.18
C GLY A 326 13.40 -15.98 2.99
N ALA A 327 13.17 -17.17 3.56
CA ALA A 327 14.17 -17.88 4.32
C ALA A 327 15.40 -18.12 3.43
N ARG A 328 16.59 -17.74 3.90
CA ARG A 328 17.84 -18.01 3.19
C ARG A 328 17.98 -19.52 3.10
N SER A 329 18.06 -20.07 1.90
CA SER A 329 18.55 -21.42 1.73
C SER A 329 19.95 -21.44 2.34
N GLY A 330 20.10 -22.08 3.50
CA GLY A 330 21.40 -22.26 4.10
C GLY A 330 22.28 -22.94 3.05
N GLY A 331 23.27 -22.21 2.55
CA GLY A 331 24.29 -22.72 1.64
C GLY A 331 25.26 -23.62 2.39
#